data_882e0721994b1b86ef901beecffaf448
#
_entry.id   882e0721994b1b86ef901beecffaf448
#
_cell.length_a   1.000
_cell.length_b   1.000
_cell.length_c   1.000
_cell.angle_alpha   90.00
_cell.angle_beta   90.00
_cell.angle_gamma   90.00
#
_symmetry.space_group_name_H-M   'P 1'
#
loop_
_entity.id
_entity.type
_entity.pdbx_description
1 polymer ?
#
loop_
_entity_poly.entity_id
_entity_poly.type
_entity_poly.pdbx_seq_one_letter_code
_entity_poly.pdbx_strand_id
1 'polypeptide(L)'
;MVSFRVPDWLAVFVGGVVGTAARAGLDEVAKASPVRGLFLSWSTLTVNAAGAFLLGALAAWVAGRLARGAGDAASLKTLKLLVGTGFAGAFTTYGTYIVASVGYVSLNGIVEAVSQSLGLLALGGACAWAGMRVGEWLCGRSG
;
A
#
# COMPACT_ATOMS: atom_id res chain seq x y z
N MET A 1 17.32 -12.10 -30.32
CA MET A 1 17.36 -11.06 -29.28
C MET A 1 17.12 -11.74 -27.93
N VAL A 2 18.11 -11.74 -27.05
CA VAL A 2 17.95 -12.26 -25.69
C VAL A 2 17.09 -11.25 -24.95
N SER A 3 15.82 -11.60 -24.70
CA SER A 3 14.93 -10.78 -23.86
C SER A 3 15.47 -10.84 -22.43
N PHE A 4 16.10 -9.79 -21.97
CA PHE A 4 16.58 -9.66 -20.59
C PHE A 4 15.34 -9.51 -19.69
N ARG A 5 14.83 -10.63 -19.21
CA ARG A 5 13.72 -10.61 -18.24
C ARG A 5 14.29 -10.37 -16.87
N VAL A 6 13.82 -9.30 -16.21
CA VAL A 6 14.15 -9.04 -14.81
C VAL A 6 13.63 -10.22 -13.97
N PRO A 7 14.47 -10.87 -13.17
CA PRO A 7 14.04 -11.95 -12.29
C PRO A 7 12.98 -11.45 -11.29
N ASP A 8 11.97 -12.26 -11.01
CA ASP A 8 10.86 -11.91 -10.11
C ASP A 8 11.34 -11.45 -8.74
N TRP A 9 12.33 -12.15 -8.16
CA TRP A 9 12.91 -11.79 -6.87
C TRP A 9 13.60 -10.43 -6.88
N LEU A 10 14.24 -10.04 -8.00
CA LEU A 10 14.91 -8.74 -8.12
C LEU A 10 13.90 -7.60 -8.16
N ALA A 11 12.79 -7.79 -8.87
CA ALA A 11 11.70 -6.82 -8.89
C ALA A 11 11.13 -6.59 -7.47
N VAL A 12 10.87 -7.66 -6.73
CA VAL A 12 10.39 -7.59 -5.34
C VAL A 12 11.42 -6.94 -4.43
N PHE A 13 12.69 -7.32 -4.56
CA PHE A 13 13.79 -6.78 -3.75
C PHE A 13 13.95 -5.26 -3.95
N VAL A 14 14.03 -4.81 -5.20
CA VAL A 14 14.17 -3.38 -5.51
C VAL A 14 12.96 -2.58 -5.02
N GLY A 15 11.75 -3.07 -5.30
CA GLY A 15 10.52 -2.46 -4.78
C GLY A 15 10.52 -2.39 -3.25
N GLY A 16 10.92 -3.48 -2.58
CA GLY A 16 11.01 -3.56 -1.13
C GLY A 16 11.99 -2.55 -0.52
N VAL A 17 13.18 -2.41 -1.10
CA VAL A 17 14.18 -1.42 -0.66
C VAL A 17 13.61 0.00 -0.74
N VAL A 18 13.00 0.35 -1.87
CA VAL A 18 12.40 1.68 -2.07
C VAL A 18 11.22 1.91 -1.12
N GLY A 19 10.34 0.92 -0.97
CA GLY A 19 9.20 1.00 -0.06
C GLY A 19 9.61 1.17 1.41
N THR A 20 10.62 0.41 1.85
CA THR A 20 11.17 0.53 3.20
C THR A 20 11.80 1.90 3.43
N ALA A 21 12.59 2.40 2.48
CA ALA A 21 13.23 3.72 2.58
C ALA A 21 12.18 4.84 2.65
N ALA A 22 11.15 4.79 1.79
CA ALA A 22 10.07 5.76 1.81
C ALA A 22 9.30 5.76 3.14
N ARG A 23 9.00 4.57 3.69
CA ARG A 23 8.37 4.44 5.00
C ARG A 23 9.26 4.98 6.11
N ALA A 24 10.54 4.62 6.13
CA ALA A 24 11.47 5.10 7.15
C ALA A 24 11.56 6.64 7.15
N GLY A 25 11.61 7.27 5.97
CA GLY A 25 11.59 8.72 5.85
C GLY A 25 10.32 9.35 6.43
N LEU A 26 9.14 8.77 6.15
CA LEU A 26 7.88 9.26 6.73
C LEU A 26 7.82 9.06 8.26
N ASP A 27 8.36 7.95 8.77
CA ASP A 27 8.41 7.69 10.20
C ASP A 27 9.32 8.69 10.94
N GLU A 28 10.46 9.09 10.34
CA GLU A 28 11.32 10.15 10.91
C GLU A 28 10.62 11.52 10.91
N VAL A 29 9.92 11.89 9.85
CA VAL A 29 9.14 13.13 9.82
C VAL A 29 8.02 13.11 10.86
N ALA A 30 7.37 11.97 11.05
CA ALA A 30 6.31 11.82 12.06
C ALA A 30 6.82 11.93 13.49
N LYS A 31 8.03 11.42 13.77
CA LYS A 31 8.68 11.58 15.08
C LYS A 31 9.02 13.05 15.37
N ALA A 32 9.44 13.81 14.34
CA ALA A 32 9.73 15.23 14.46
C ALA A 32 8.47 16.09 14.63
N SER A 33 7.31 15.62 14.17
CA SER A 33 6.04 16.36 14.19
C SER A 33 4.90 15.48 14.70
N PRO A 34 4.89 15.10 15.98
CA PRO A 34 3.85 14.21 16.52
C PRO A 34 2.50 14.92 16.60
N VAL A 35 1.45 14.26 16.10
CA VAL A 35 0.07 14.71 16.26
C VAL A 35 -0.54 14.06 17.52
N ARG A 36 -0.94 14.88 18.49
CA ARG A 36 -1.54 14.39 19.75
C ARG A 36 -2.96 13.90 19.50
N GLY A 37 -3.36 12.87 20.24
CA GLY A 37 -4.74 12.34 20.20
C GLY A 37 -4.99 11.32 19.10
N LEU A 38 -4.01 11.00 18.25
CA LEU A 38 -4.14 9.89 17.31
C LEU A 38 -3.70 8.58 17.98
N PHE A 39 -4.51 7.55 17.80
CA PHE A 39 -4.22 6.18 18.21
C PHE A 39 -2.97 5.62 17.52
N LEU A 40 -2.84 5.88 16.23
CA LEU A 40 -1.66 5.54 15.43
C LEU A 40 -0.89 6.80 15.06
N SER A 41 0.43 6.63 14.86
CA SER A 41 1.23 7.66 14.21
C SER A 41 0.57 8.04 12.86
N TRP A 42 0.55 9.33 12.54
CA TRP A 42 0.02 9.79 11.25
C TRP A 42 0.79 9.22 10.06
N SER A 43 2.09 8.89 10.22
CA SER A 43 2.86 8.17 9.20
C SER A 43 2.27 6.81 8.93
N THR A 44 1.92 6.03 9.96
CA THR A 44 1.29 4.71 9.82
C THR A 44 -0.05 4.79 9.09
N LEU A 45 -0.88 5.79 9.40
CA LEU A 45 -2.14 6.02 8.70
C LEU A 45 -1.90 6.34 7.22
N THR A 46 -0.95 7.23 6.95
CA THR A 46 -0.62 7.69 5.59
C THR A 46 -0.06 6.55 4.74
N VAL A 47 0.92 5.78 5.25
CA VAL A 47 1.51 4.69 4.46
C VAL A 47 0.50 3.58 4.16
N ASN A 48 -0.40 3.27 5.10
CA ASN A 48 -1.42 2.25 4.88
C ASN A 48 -2.52 2.73 3.93
N ALA A 49 -2.99 3.96 4.07
CA ALA A 49 -3.99 4.55 3.16
C ALA A 49 -3.43 4.71 1.73
N ALA A 50 -2.22 5.27 1.60
CA ALA A 50 -1.57 5.43 0.31
C ALA A 50 -1.22 4.08 -0.34
N GLY A 51 -0.75 3.11 0.45
CA GLY A 51 -0.47 1.76 -0.03
C GLY A 51 -1.73 1.02 -0.50
N ALA A 52 -2.84 1.13 0.24
CA ALA A 52 -4.12 0.56 -0.16
C ALA A 52 -4.64 1.18 -1.47
N PHE A 53 -4.56 2.51 -1.60
CA PHE A 53 -4.90 3.22 -2.83
C PHE A 53 -4.04 2.76 -4.01
N LEU A 54 -2.72 2.72 -3.83
CA LEU A 54 -1.77 2.31 -4.86
C LEU A 54 -2.01 0.87 -5.32
N LEU A 55 -2.24 -0.05 -4.38
CA LEU A 55 -2.56 -1.45 -4.69
C LEU A 55 -3.87 -1.59 -5.45
N GLY A 56 -4.90 -0.85 -5.05
CA GLY A 56 -6.18 -0.83 -5.75
C GLY A 56 -6.03 -0.31 -7.19
N ALA A 57 -5.32 0.81 -7.38
CA ALA A 57 -5.08 1.40 -8.69
C ALA A 57 -4.27 0.46 -9.61
N LEU A 58 -3.19 -0.11 -9.09
CA LEU A 58 -2.35 -1.04 -9.84
C LEU A 58 -3.12 -2.30 -10.23
N ALA A 59 -3.88 -2.87 -9.30
CA ALA A 59 -4.65 -4.10 -9.56
C ALA A 59 -5.69 -3.89 -10.66
N ALA A 60 -6.48 -2.83 -10.58
CA ALA A 60 -7.49 -2.51 -11.58
C ALA A 60 -6.88 -2.17 -12.95
N TRP A 61 -5.80 -1.38 -12.96
CA TRP A 61 -5.11 -1.03 -14.19
C TRP A 61 -4.50 -2.25 -14.89
N VAL A 62 -3.79 -3.11 -14.14
CA VAL A 62 -3.19 -4.35 -14.70
C VAL A 62 -4.27 -5.30 -15.20
N ALA A 63 -5.34 -5.50 -14.42
CA ALA A 63 -6.45 -6.35 -14.83
C ALA A 63 -7.12 -5.85 -16.12
N GLY A 64 -7.35 -4.56 -16.23
CA GLY A 64 -7.93 -3.95 -17.43
C GLY A 64 -7.02 -4.04 -18.65
N ARG A 65 -5.70 -3.93 -18.50
CA ARG A 65 -4.70 -4.13 -19.57
C ARG A 65 -4.69 -5.58 -20.08
N LEU A 66 -4.68 -6.53 -19.15
CA LEU A 66 -4.72 -7.96 -19.47
C LEU A 66 -6.03 -8.34 -20.19
N ALA A 67 -7.17 -7.86 -19.72
CA ALA A 67 -8.47 -8.14 -20.31
C ALA A 67 -8.59 -7.64 -21.77
N ARG A 68 -7.87 -6.58 -22.14
CA ARG A 68 -7.83 -6.03 -23.50
C ARG A 68 -6.71 -6.61 -24.37
N GLY A 69 -5.91 -7.53 -23.86
CA GLY A 69 -4.73 -8.02 -24.55
C GLY A 69 -3.68 -6.92 -24.80
N ALA A 70 -3.74 -5.82 -24.04
CA ALA A 70 -2.90 -4.65 -24.21
C ALA A 70 -1.68 -4.72 -23.29
N GLY A 71 -0.52 -4.96 -23.87
CA GLY A 71 0.75 -5.03 -23.16
C GLY A 71 1.26 -6.45 -22.98
N ASP A 72 2.56 -6.56 -22.77
CA ASP A 72 3.22 -7.85 -22.52
C ASP A 72 2.89 -8.34 -21.10
N ALA A 73 2.34 -9.54 -20.98
CA ALA A 73 1.96 -10.14 -19.70
C ALA A 73 3.15 -10.28 -18.74
N ALA A 74 4.36 -10.50 -19.25
CA ALA A 74 5.57 -10.60 -18.44
C ALA A 74 5.94 -9.24 -17.83
N SER A 75 5.84 -8.16 -18.60
CA SER A 75 6.08 -6.78 -18.12
C SER A 75 5.06 -6.36 -17.09
N LEU A 76 3.78 -6.68 -17.30
CA LEU A 76 2.71 -6.39 -16.33
C LEU A 76 2.91 -7.20 -15.02
N LYS A 77 3.36 -8.44 -15.11
CA LYS A 77 3.72 -9.25 -13.95
C LYS A 77 4.88 -8.61 -13.17
N THR A 78 5.96 -8.21 -13.87
CA THR A 78 7.12 -7.57 -13.24
C THR A 78 6.72 -6.27 -12.55
N LEU A 79 5.89 -5.43 -13.16
CA LEU A 79 5.36 -4.21 -12.55
C LEU A 79 4.54 -4.51 -11.29
N LYS A 80 3.67 -5.53 -11.34
CA LYS A 80 2.89 -5.97 -10.18
C LYS A 80 3.79 -6.46 -9.03
N LEU A 81 4.87 -7.17 -9.34
CA LEU A 81 5.84 -7.63 -8.34
C LEU A 81 6.64 -6.46 -7.75
N LEU A 82 7.12 -5.55 -8.59
CA LEU A 82 7.92 -4.40 -8.16
C LEU A 82 7.10 -3.45 -7.28
N VAL A 83 5.95 -3.00 -7.78
CA VAL A 83 5.15 -1.96 -7.12
C VAL A 83 4.19 -2.55 -6.09
N GLY A 84 3.51 -3.65 -6.42
CA GLY A 84 2.52 -4.26 -5.53
C GLY A 84 3.19 -5.04 -4.39
N THR A 85 3.93 -6.09 -4.73
CA THR A 85 4.52 -6.98 -3.72
C THR A 85 5.74 -6.34 -3.05
N GLY A 86 6.66 -5.76 -3.84
CA GLY A 86 7.87 -5.15 -3.31
C GLY A 86 7.58 -3.83 -2.61
N PHE A 87 7.28 -2.79 -3.37
CA PHE A 87 7.14 -1.44 -2.82
C PHE A 87 5.98 -1.35 -1.81
N ALA A 88 4.74 -1.61 -2.22
CA ALA A 88 3.60 -1.44 -1.33
C ALA A 88 3.64 -2.40 -0.13
N GLY A 89 4.12 -3.64 -0.33
CA GLY A 89 4.30 -4.62 0.75
C GLY A 89 5.29 -4.18 1.83
N ALA A 90 6.37 -3.48 1.46
CA ALA A 90 7.35 -2.94 2.40
C ALA A 90 7.01 -1.54 2.92
N PHE A 91 6.27 -0.75 2.13
CA PHE A 91 5.82 0.59 2.49
C PHE A 91 4.72 0.57 3.55
N THR A 92 3.73 -0.33 3.43
CA THR A 92 2.65 -0.50 4.41
C THR A 92 3.12 -1.27 5.64
N THR A 93 2.39 -1.17 6.76
CA THR A 93 2.74 -1.87 7.99
C THR A 93 1.51 -2.37 8.74
N TYR A 94 1.52 -3.68 9.03
CA TYR A 94 0.55 -4.31 9.92
C TYR A 94 1.11 -4.42 11.35
N GLY A 95 2.41 -4.66 11.50
CA GLY A 95 3.05 -4.83 12.80
C GLY A 95 2.93 -3.60 13.69
N THR A 96 3.20 -2.42 13.16
CA THR A 96 3.05 -1.15 13.91
C THR A 96 1.60 -0.95 14.38
N TYR A 97 0.63 -1.32 13.53
CA TYR A 97 -0.79 -1.28 13.88
C TYR A 97 -1.12 -2.21 15.07
N ILE A 98 -0.64 -3.46 15.04
CA ILE A 98 -0.90 -4.42 16.12
C ILE A 98 -0.29 -3.95 17.44
N VAL A 99 0.97 -3.52 17.44
CA VAL A 99 1.64 -3.02 18.65
C VAL A 99 0.88 -1.84 19.24
N ALA A 100 0.48 -0.87 18.43
CA ALA A 100 -0.30 0.26 18.87
C ALA A 100 -1.68 -0.17 19.42
N SER A 101 -2.36 -1.12 18.76
CA SER A 101 -3.67 -1.62 19.20
C SER A 101 -3.60 -2.28 20.57
N VAL A 102 -2.58 -3.10 20.83
CA VAL A 102 -2.38 -3.75 22.15
C VAL A 102 -2.15 -2.69 23.24
N GLY A 103 -1.30 -1.71 22.98
CA GLY A 103 -1.07 -0.60 23.92
C GLY A 103 -2.33 0.21 24.18
N TYR A 104 -3.14 0.47 23.16
CA TYR A 104 -4.37 1.24 23.28
C TYR A 104 -5.46 0.51 24.08
N VAL A 105 -5.61 -0.82 23.89
CA VAL A 105 -6.53 -1.65 24.68
C VAL A 105 -6.23 -1.55 26.18
N SER A 106 -4.94 -1.57 26.54
CA SER A 106 -4.50 -1.48 27.92
C SER A 106 -4.83 -0.14 28.58
N LEU A 107 -4.94 0.94 27.79
CA LEU A 107 -5.18 2.30 28.29
C LEU A 107 -6.65 2.71 28.23
N ASN A 108 -7.38 2.32 27.18
CA ASN A 108 -8.70 2.86 26.84
C ASN A 108 -9.81 1.79 26.78
N GLY A 109 -9.44 0.53 26.87
CA GLY A 109 -10.38 -0.58 26.81
C GLY A 109 -10.63 -1.15 25.42
N ILE A 110 -11.23 -2.34 25.38
CA ILE A 110 -11.39 -3.13 24.15
C ILE A 110 -12.41 -2.50 23.17
N VAL A 111 -13.47 -1.89 23.67
CA VAL A 111 -14.53 -1.32 22.82
C VAL A 111 -13.99 -0.16 21.98
N GLU A 112 -13.21 0.72 22.60
CA GLU A 112 -12.55 1.84 21.94
C GLU A 112 -11.55 1.35 20.88
N ALA A 113 -10.74 0.36 21.22
CA ALA A 113 -9.77 -0.21 20.29
C ALA A 113 -10.46 -0.88 19.08
N VAL A 114 -11.56 -1.60 19.29
CA VAL A 114 -12.33 -2.22 18.20
C VAL A 114 -12.96 -1.16 17.31
N SER A 115 -13.58 -0.11 17.86
CA SER A 115 -14.20 0.93 17.07
C SER A 115 -13.20 1.68 16.17
N GLN A 116 -12.01 1.97 16.68
CA GLN A 116 -10.93 2.58 15.91
C GLN A 116 -10.40 1.63 14.83
N SER A 117 -10.28 0.34 15.14
CA SER A 117 -9.85 -0.67 14.17
C SER A 117 -10.83 -0.79 12.99
N LEU A 118 -12.13 -0.76 13.27
CA LEU A 118 -13.16 -0.75 12.22
C LEU A 118 -13.10 0.53 11.37
N GLY A 119 -12.85 1.68 11.99
CA GLY A 119 -12.66 2.94 11.28
C GLY A 119 -11.46 2.90 10.31
N LEU A 120 -10.34 2.32 10.74
CA LEU A 120 -9.14 2.14 9.90
C LEU A 120 -9.38 1.14 8.77
N LEU A 121 -10.11 0.06 9.02
CA LEU A 121 -10.49 -0.90 7.98
C LEU A 121 -11.37 -0.24 6.93
N ALA A 122 -12.36 0.55 7.34
CA ALA A 122 -13.23 1.32 6.44
C ALA A 122 -12.43 2.33 5.61
N LEU A 123 -11.51 3.07 6.24
CA LEU A 123 -10.61 4.01 5.55
C LEU A 123 -9.74 3.30 4.51
N GLY A 124 -9.09 2.20 4.88
CA GLY A 124 -8.28 1.39 3.97
C GLY A 124 -9.08 0.85 2.79
N GLY A 125 -10.29 0.34 3.06
CA GLY A 125 -11.24 -0.12 2.04
C GLY A 125 -11.67 1.00 1.09
N ALA A 126 -11.99 2.19 1.61
CA ALA A 126 -12.33 3.35 0.80
C ALA A 126 -11.14 3.81 -0.08
N CYS A 127 -9.92 3.84 0.46
CA CYS A 127 -8.71 4.16 -0.30
C CYS A 127 -8.45 3.14 -1.41
N ALA A 128 -8.58 1.84 -1.13
CA ALA A 128 -8.43 0.79 -2.12
C ALA A 128 -9.48 0.90 -3.23
N TRP A 129 -10.74 1.14 -2.86
CA TRP A 129 -11.82 1.35 -3.82
C TRP A 129 -11.59 2.57 -4.70
N ALA A 130 -11.19 3.72 -4.11
CA ALA A 130 -10.85 4.92 -4.87
C ALA A 130 -9.67 4.65 -5.82
N GLY A 131 -8.66 3.93 -5.37
CA GLY A 131 -7.55 3.48 -6.20
C GLY A 131 -8.02 2.64 -7.38
N MET A 132 -8.90 1.65 -7.18
CA MET A 132 -9.46 0.84 -8.27
C MET A 132 -10.16 1.71 -9.30
N ARG A 133 -10.97 2.70 -8.88
CA ARG A 133 -11.65 3.62 -9.82
C ARG A 133 -10.65 4.43 -10.65
N VAL A 134 -9.57 4.88 -10.05
CA VAL A 134 -8.49 5.57 -10.77
C VAL A 134 -7.79 4.62 -11.74
N GLY A 135 -7.50 3.39 -11.34
CA GLY A 135 -6.88 2.37 -12.20
C GLY A 135 -7.74 2.03 -13.42
N GLU A 136 -9.04 1.86 -13.22
CA GLU A 136 -10.02 1.66 -14.32
C GLU A 136 -10.05 2.85 -15.29
N TRP A 137 -10.10 4.06 -14.76
CA TRP A 137 -10.11 5.30 -15.56
C TRP A 137 -8.82 5.46 -16.38
N LEU A 138 -7.66 5.23 -15.77
CA LEU A 138 -6.37 5.27 -16.47
C LEU A 138 -6.31 4.21 -17.58
N CYS A 139 -6.83 3.02 -17.29
CA CYS A 139 -6.92 1.97 -18.31
C CYS A 139 -7.85 2.36 -19.46
N GLY A 140 -8.99 3.04 -19.19
CA GLY A 140 -9.94 3.51 -20.21
C GLY A 140 -9.38 4.58 -21.13
N ARG A 141 -8.41 5.39 -20.68
CA ARG A 141 -7.76 6.46 -21.48
C ARG A 141 -6.61 5.97 -22.36
N SER A 142 -6.11 4.77 -22.11
CA SER A 142 -4.93 4.20 -22.79
C SER A 142 -5.29 3.29 -23.98
N GLY A 143 -6.57 3.29 -24.43
CA GLY A 143 -7.10 2.49 -25.51
C GLY A 143 -7.58 3.38 -26.67
#